data_23e973fd29edd84d4dec6078347e952e
#
_entry.id   23e973fd29edd84d4dec6078347e952e
#
_cell.length_a   1.000
_cell.length_b   1.000
_cell.length_c   1.000
_cell.angle_alpha   90.00
_cell.angle_beta   90.00
_cell.angle_gamma   90.00
#
_symmetry.space_group_name_H-M   'P 1'
#
loop_
_entity.id
_entity.type
_entity.pdbx_description
1 polymer ?
#
loop_
_entity_poly.entity_id
_entity_poly.type
_entity_poly.pdbx_seq_one_letter_code
_entity_poly.pdbx_strand_id
1 'polypeptide(L)'
;MEVHHPEPHLILSYHNVLSSNEADKLVAAAQPRMVQASIGHGKEVSEMRVSRNCWIKDFESGHVDKLSPRFNWITKYQTSRPLDIHGEGKEEEYEHLQVANYGIGGHYQSHQDPMFVYKEPDFIVYSVQEKKIPPYPTGDRLATFMMYLSDVAKGGSTAFPRLGVAIKPQKGSAVFWHNLKRSGRSDMFMLHGGCPVVLGSKWVANKWIRETANMFHSPCGDHIDV
;
A
#
# COMPACT_ATOMS: atom_id res chain seq x y z
N MET A 1 18.24 0.07 5.71
CA MET A 1 17.03 0.75 6.22
C MET A 1 17.38 2.21 6.45
N GLU A 2 16.52 3.10 6.04
CA GLU A 2 16.66 4.56 6.17
C GLU A 2 15.38 5.11 6.81
N VAL A 3 15.51 6.03 7.76
CA VAL A 3 14.38 6.70 8.43
C VAL A 3 14.19 8.06 7.76
N HIS A 4 13.05 8.26 7.11
CA HIS A 4 12.69 9.54 6.48
C HIS A 4 11.92 10.45 7.43
N HIS A 5 11.14 9.86 8.32
CA HIS A 5 10.45 10.54 9.41
C HIS A 5 10.40 9.63 10.65
N PRO A 6 10.71 10.15 11.85
CA PRO A 6 10.68 9.38 13.10
C PRO A 6 9.25 9.18 13.63
N GLU A 7 9.12 8.39 14.69
CA GLU A 7 7.88 8.30 15.45
C GLU A 7 7.38 9.68 15.90
N PRO A 8 6.06 9.91 16.02
CA PRO A 8 4.98 8.93 15.89
C PRO A 8 4.55 8.66 14.43
N HIS A 9 5.07 9.41 13.45
CA HIS A 9 4.69 9.31 12.03
C HIS A 9 5.82 8.65 11.23
N LEU A 10 6.16 7.42 11.62
CA LEU A 10 7.31 6.69 11.09
C LEU A 10 7.18 6.38 9.61
N ILE A 11 8.19 6.81 8.83
CA ILE A 11 8.35 6.46 7.41
C ILE A 11 9.74 5.85 7.21
N LEU A 12 9.78 4.62 6.72
CA LEU A 12 10.99 3.85 6.51
C LEU A 12 11.18 3.48 5.05
N SER A 13 12.42 3.55 4.56
CA SER A 13 12.83 2.87 3.33
C SER A 13 13.72 1.68 3.64
N TYR A 14 13.47 0.60 2.91
CA TYR A 14 14.29 -0.59 2.91
C TYR A 14 14.93 -0.75 1.52
N HIS A 15 16.25 -0.87 1.48
CA HIS A 15 16.99 -1.10 0.24
C HIS A 15 17.14 -2.60 -0.02
N ASN A 16 17.25 -2.98 -1.29
CA ASN A 16 17.47 -4.37 -1.71
C ASN A 16 16.39 -5.36 -1.19
N VAL A 17 15.14 -4.91 -1.14
CA VAL A 17 13.99 -5.76 -0.79
C VAL A 17 13.72 -6.77 -1.88
N LEU A 18 13.82 -6.34 -3.13
CA LEU A 18 13.71 -7.16 -4.33
C LEU A 18 15.00 -7.09 -5.13
N SER A 19 15.44 -8.21 -5.67
CA SER A 19 16.43 -8.20 -6.74
C SER A 19 15.85 -7.60 -8.02
N SER A 20 16.70 -7.13 -8.93
CA SER A 20 16.24 -6.61 -10.22
C SER A 20 15.38 -7.63 -10.97
N ASN A 21 15.78 -8.90 -10.96
CA ASN A 21 15.06 -9.99 -11.61
C ASN A 21 13.67 -10.25 -10.99
N GLU A 22 13.54 -10.16 -9.65
CA GLU A 22 12.23 -10.30 -8.98
C GLU A 22 11.30 -9.13 -9.35
N ALA A 23 11.81 -7.89 -9.37
CA ALA A 23 11.06 -6.73 -9.80
C ALA A 23 10.60 -6.86 -11.27
N ASP A 24 11.50 -7.29 -12.17
CA ASP A 24 11.18 -7.50 -13.59
C ASP A 24 10.12 -8.60 -13.79
N LYS A 25 10.18 -9.69 -13.02
CA LYS A 25 9.17 -10.75 -13.07
C LYS A 25 7.79 -10.26 -12.62
N LEU A 26 7.71 -9.42 -11.57
CA LEU A 26 6.45 -8.81 -11.14
C LEU A 26 5.88 -7.89 -12.23
N VAL A 27 6.73 -7.08 -12.87
CA VAL A 27 6.31 -6.24 -14.00
C VAL A 27 5.80 -7.09 -15.16
N ALA A 28 6.53 -8.14 -15.54
CA ALA A 28 6.14 -9.03 -16.64
C ALA A 28 4.81 -9.75 -16.35
N ALA A 29 4.58 -10.19 -15.12
CA ALA A 29 3.32 -10.82 -14.72
C ALA A 29 2.15 -9.82 -14.72
N ALA A 30 2.40 -8.57 -14.36
CA ALA A 30 1.39 -7.52 -14.28
C ALA A 30 1.01 -6.95 -15.66
N GLN A 31 2.00 -6.74 -16.52
CA GLN A 31 1.87 -5.98 -17.78
C GLN A 31 0.69 -6.39 -18.66
N PRO A 32 0.42 -7.68 -18.93
CA PRO A 32 -0.70 -8.10 -19.78
C PRO A 32 -2.09 -7.91 -19.14
N ARG A 33 -2.13 -7.66 -17.82
CA ARG A 33 -3.36 -7.53 -17.03
C ARG A 33 -3.70 -6.09 -16.66
N MET A 34 -2.87 -5.13 -17.06
CA MET A 34 -3.00 -3.73 -16.68
C MET A 34 -4.26 -3.11 -17.27
N VAL A 35 -5.14 -2.61 -16.42
CA VAL A 35 -6.31 -1.82 -16.79
C VAL A 35 -6.17 -0.40 -16.27
N GLN A 36 -6.89 0.56 -16.86
CA GLN A 36 -6.93 1.93 -16.36
C GLN A 36 -7.40 1.94 -14.91
N ALA A 37 -6.69 2.65 -14.04
CA ALA A 37 -7.07 2.75 -12.64
C ALA A 37 -8.36 3.54 -12.48
N SER A 38 -9.30 3.01 -11.70
CA SER A 38 -10.47 3.73 -11.21
C SER A 38 -10.27 4.08 -9.73
N ILE A 39 -10.99 5.08 -9.24
CA ILE A 39 -11.04 5.44 -7.82
C ILE A 39 -12.38 4.97 -7.26
N GLY A 40 -12.34 4.32 -6.10
CA GLY A 40 -13.52 3.71 -5.49
C GLY A 40 -14.02 2.51 -6.29
N HIS A 41 -15.30 2.16 -6.14
CA HIS A 41 -15.94 1.08 -6.90
C HIS A 41 -16.58 1.54 -8.22
N GLY A 42 -16.33 2.79 -8.62
CA GLY A 42 -16.79 3.35 -9.89
C GLY A 42 -15.95 2.88 -11.08
N LYS A 43 -16.58 2.79 -12.25
CA LYS A 43 -15.88 2.59 -13.52
C LYS A 43 -15.34 3.89 -14.12
N GLU A 44 -15.51 5.00 -13.41
CA GLU A 44 -15.12 6.32 -13.91
C GLU A 44 -13.62 6.51 -13.77
N VAL A 45 -13.00 6.89 -14.87
CA VAL A 45 -11.62 7.33 -14.92
C VAL A 45 -11.52 8.67 -14.20
N SER A 46 -10.73 8.74 -13.16
CA SER A 46 -10.57 9.96 -12.39
C SER A 46 -9.22 10.60 -12.70
N GLU A 47 -9.23 11.92 -12.91
CA GLU A 47 -8.00 12.72 -13.02
C GLU A 47 -7.17 12.74 -11.74
N MET A 48 -7.77 12.33 -10.61
CA MET A 48 -7.03 12.20 -9.34
C MET A 48 -5.99 11.08 -9.39
N ARG A 49 -6.19 10.04 -10.24
CA ARG A 49 -5.25 8.93 -10.40
C ARG A 49 -5.05 8.59 -11.87
N VAL A 50 -3.98 9.07 -12.45
CA VAL A 50 -3.59 8.78 -13.84
C VAL A 50 -2.58 7.66 -13.84
N SER A 51 -3.06 6.42 -13.86
CA SER A 51 -2.25 5.21 -13.85
C SER A 51 -3.01 4.02 -14.45
N ARG A 52 -2.30 2.92 -14.67
CA ARG A 52 -2.88 1.60 -14.90
C ARG A 52 -2.54 0.71 -13.72
N ASN A 53 -3.40 -0.23 -13.38
CA ASN A 53 -3.13 -1.18 -12.30
C ASN A 53 -3.68 -2.57 -12.62
N CYS A 54 -3.19 -3.55 -11.88
CA CYS A 54 -3.76 -4.88 -11.79
C CYS A 54 -3.51 -5.44 -10.38
N TRP A 55 -4.21 -6.52 -10.06
CA TRP A 55 -4.03 -7.27 -8.83
C TRP A 55 -3.44 -8.64 -9.16
N ILE A 56 -2.40 -9.03 -8.42
CA ILE A 56 -1.78 -10.36 -8.52
C ILE A 56 -2.11 -11.10 -7.24
N LYS A 57 -2.82 -12.21 -7.39
CA LYS A 57 -3.14 -13.09 -6.26
C LYS A 57 -1.89 -13.77 -5.75
N ASP A 58 -1.80 -13.96 -4.43
CA ASP A 58 -0.61 -14.48 -3.78
C ASP A 58 -0.19 -15.86 -4.36
N PHE A 59 -1.15 -16.72 -4.70
CA PHE A 59 -0.89 -18.08 -5.19
C PHE A 59 -0.92 -18.23 -6.73
N GLU A 60 -1.24 -17.17 -7.45
CA GLU A 60 -1.49 -17.27 -8.89
C GLU A 60 -0.20 -17.26 -9.73
N SER A 61 0.85 -16.61 -9.27
CA SER A 61 2.05 -16.39 -10.07
C SER A 61 3.27 -17.20 -9.63
N GLY A 62 3.22 -17.82 -8.44
CA GLY A 62 4.39 -18.48 -7.83
C GLY A 62 5.55 -17.53 -7.53
N HIS A 63 5.34 -16.22 -7.71
CA HIS A 63 6.34 -15.18 -7.43
C HIS A 63 6.01 -14.45 -6.13
N VAL A 64 4.74 -14.10 -5.88
CA VAL A 64 4.34 -13.37 -4.69
C VAL A 64 4.49 -14.23 -3.46
N ASP A 65 4.11 -15.50 -3.52
CA ASP A 65 4.23 -16.47 -2.42
C ASP A 65 5.67 -16.58 -1.90
N LYS A 66 6.65 -16.57 -2.81
CA LYS A 66 8.08 -16.63 -2.45
C LYS A 66 8.57 -15.33 -1.79
N LEU A 67 7.91 -14.21 -2.06
CA LEU A 67 8.26 -12.91 -1.50
C LEU A 67 7.57 -12.65 -0.16
N SER A 68 6.39 -13.22 0.07
CA SER A 68 5.59 -12.98 1.27
C SER A 68 6.32 -13.25 2.58
N PRO A 69 7.10 -14.35 2.77
CA PRO A 69 7.88 -14.55 3.99
C PRO A 69 8.90 -13.44 4.23
N ARG A 70 9.49 -12.90 3.15
CA ARG A 70 10.43 -11.77 3.23
C ARG A 70 9.70 -10.50 3.68
N PHE A 71 8.50 -10.23 3.13
CA PHE A 71 7.69 -9.07 3.53
C PHE A 71 7.29 -9.18 5.00
N ASN A 72 6.83 -10.35 5.46
CA ASN A 72 6.52 -10.61 6.86
C ASN A 72 7.74 -10.36 7.77
N TRP A 73 8.91 -10.83 7.36
CA TRP A 73 10.13 -10.64 8.15
C TRP A 73 10.55 -9.17 8.24
N ILE A 74 10.45 -8.42 7.14
CA ILE A 74 10.82 -6.99 7.09
C ILE A 74 9.85 -6.14 7.89
N THR A 75 8.55 -6.31 7.65
CA THR A 75 7.48 -5.48 8.24
C THR A 75 7.13 -5.88 9.67
N LYS A 76 7.46 -7.12 10.08
CA LYS A 76 7.01 -7.77 11.31
C LYS A 76 5.50 -8.02 11.36
N TYR A 77 4.82 -7.92 10.23
CA TYR A 77 3.40 -8.17 10.07
C TYR A 77 3.13 -9.36 9.15
N GLN A 78 1.98 -9.96 9.32
CA GLN A 78 1.44 -10.94 8.38
C GLN A 78 0.93 -10.18 7.15
N THR A 79 1.57 -10.39 6.01
CA THR A 79 1.22 -9.72 4.74
C THR A 79 0.47 -10.63 3.77
N SER A 80 0.47 -11.93 4.02
CA SER A 80 -0.18 -12.95 3.22
C SER A 80 -0.70 -14.08 4.10
N ARG A 81 -1.62 -14.84 3.56
CA ARG A 81 -2.14 -16.04 4.22
C ARG A 81 -0.99 -16.98 4.60
N PRO A 82 -0.95 -17.48 5.86
CA PRO A 82 -0.09 -18.59 6.19
C PRO A 82 -0.41 -19.79 5.31
N LEU A 83 0.62 -20.46 4.81
CA LEU A 83 0.46 -21.77 4.17
C LEU A 83 0.13 -22.77 5.27
N ASP A 84 -1.13 -22.89 5.63
CA ASP A 84 -1.56 -23.99 6.47
C ASP A 84 -1.70 -25.27 5.65
N ILE A 85 -1.44 -26.40 6.29
CA ILE A 85 -1.50 -27.72 5.68
C ILE A 85 -2.92 -28.13 5.23
N HIS A 86 -3.94 -27.37 5.53
CA HIS A 86 -5.35 -27.66 5.25
C HIS A 86 -6.01 -26.75 4.21
N GLY A 87 -5.32 -25.73 3.75
CA GLY A 87 -5.84 -24.87 2.68
C GLY A 87 -7.04 -23.99 3.06
N GLU A 88 -7.42 -23.93 4.33
CA GLU A 88 -8.64 -23.28 4.84
C GLU A 88 -8.41 -21.92 5.49
N GLY A 89 -7.76 -20.99 4.89
CA GLY A 89 -7.78 -19.61 5.33
C GLY A 89 -8.69 -18.78 4.43
N LYS A 90 -9.39 -17.81 4.98
CA LYS A 90 -10.24 -16.93 4.19
C LYS A 90 -9.36 -16.02 3.33
N GLU A 91 -9.44 -16.15 2.01
CA GLU A 91 -8.75 -15.28 1.03
C GLU A 91 -9.00 -13.79 1.33
N GLU A 92 -10.10 -13.49 2.02
CA GLU A 92 -10.56 -12.15 2.35
C GLU A 92 -9.74 -11.44 3.43
N GLU A 93 -8.90 -12.16 4.20
CA GLU A 93 -8.12 -11.57 5.32
C GLU A 93 -6.88 -10.81 4.84
N TYR A 94 -6.48 -10.98 3.59
CA TYR A 94 -5.27 -10.40 3.02
C TYR A 94 -5.57 -9.74 1.67
N GLU A 95 -5.09 -8.51 1.49
CA GLU A 95 -5.17 -7.90 0.17
C GLU A 95 -4.11 -8.49 -0.76
N HIS A 96 -4.52 -8.76 -1.99
CA HIS A 96 -3.60 -9.17 -3.06
C HIS A 96 -2.58 -8.06 -3.36
N LEU A 97 -1.49 -8.41 -4.01
CA LEU A 97 -0.48 -7.45 -4.43
C LEU A 97 -1.06 -6.57 -5.56
N GLN A 98 -1.19 -5.27 -5.32
CA GLN A 98 -1.55 -4.33 -6.38
C GLN A 98 -0.29 -3.87 -7.09
N VAL A 99 -0.20 -4.10 -8.40
CA VAL A 99 0.85 -3.49 -9.23
C VAL A 99 0.27 -2.31 -9.99
N ALA A 100 0.95 -1.16 -9.92
CA ALA A 100 0.55 0.06 -10.62
C ALA A 100 1.68 0.59 -11.50
N ASN A 101 1.30 1.10 -12.66
CA ASN A 101 2.18 1.77 -13.60
C ASN A 101 1.73 3.20 -13.87
N TYR A 102 2.66 4.12 -13.77
CA TYR A 102 2.50 5.53 -14.07
C TYR A 102 3.41 5.86 -15.25
N GLY A 103 2.84 6.12 -16.42
CA GLY A 103 3.54 6.65 -17.58
C GLY A 103 3.86 8.14 -17.43
N ILE A 104 4.37 8.78 -18.48
CA ILE A 104 4.63 10.23 -18.50
C ILE A 104 3.34 11.00 -18.20
N GLY A 105 3.41 11.95 -17.25
CA GLY A 105 2.26 12.67 -16.71
C GLY A 105 1.46 11.87 -15.67
N GLY A 106 1.71 10.57 -15.55
CA GLY A 106 1.03 9.70 -14.59
C GLY A 106 1.32 10.12 -13.16
N HIS A 107 0.28 10.18 -12.34
CA HIS A 107 0.34 10.65 -10.97
C HIS A 107 -0.82 10.06 -10.14
N TYR A 108 -0.73 10.24 -8.83
CA TYR A 108 -1.84 10.02 -7.92
C TYR A 108 -1.89 11.16 -6.92
N GLN A 109 -2.99 11.92 -6.91
CA GLN A 109 -3.18 13.01 -5.96
C GLN A 109 -3.09 12.53 -4.53
N SER A 110 -2.80 13.45 -3.62
CA SER A 110 -2.68 13.12 -2.19
C SER A 110 -3.95 12.51 -1.64
N HIS A 111 -3.82 11.33 -1.04
CA HIS A 111 -4.91 10.52 -0.52
C HIS A 111 -4.48 9.80 0.77
N GLN A 112 -5.45 9.20 1.43
CA GLN A 112 -5.26 8.28 2.55
C GLN A 112 -5.51 6.86 2.04
N ASP A 113 -4.71 5.90 2.53
CA ASP A 113 -4.89 4.48 2.20
C ASP A 113 -6.01 3.79 2.98
N PRO A 114 -6.30 4.15 4.25
CA PRO A 114 -7.41 3.56 4.99
C PRO A 114 -8.73 3.71 4.26
N MET A 115 -9.54 2.67 4.35
CA MET A 115 -10.87 2.62 3.75
C MET A 115 -11.89 3.39 4.59
N PHE A 116 -11.60 3.56 5.88
CA PHE A 116 -12.42 4.32 6.83
C PHE A 116 -11.65 5.56 7.27
N VAL A 117 -12.19 6.73 6.96
CA VAL A 117 -11.63 8.00 7.43
C VAL A 117 -12.55 8.56 8.52
N TYR A 118 -12.06 8.58 9.75
CA TYR A 118 -12.76 9.20 10.88
C TYR A 118 -12.49 10.70 10.86
N LYS A 119 -13.54 11.52 10.76
CA LYS A 119 -13.46 12.97 10.91
C LYS A 119 -13.94 13.37 12.31
N GLU A 120 -13.15 14.16 13.01
CA GLU A 120 -13.54 14.83 14.25
C GLU A 120 -14.49 16.01 13.94
N PRO A 121 -15.41 16.42 14.85
CA PRO A 121 -15.64 15.90 16.20
C PRO A 121 -16.72 14.82 16.32
N ASP A 122 -17.49 14.60 15.28
CA ASP A 122 -18.61 13.67 15.30
C ASP A 122 -18.18 12.38 14.60
N PHE A 123 -18.17 11.26 15.25
CA PHE A 123 -17.86 9.92 14.75
C PHE A 123 -18.55 9.57 13.42
N ILE A 124 -18.32 10.36 12.39
CA ILE A 124 -18.86 10.12 11.07
C ILE A 124 -17.85 9.24 10.33
N VAL A 125 -18.16 7.95 10.30
CA VAL A 125 -17.50 7.00 9.42
C VAL A 125 -17.89 7.34 7.98
N TYR A 126 -17.03 8.04 7.26
CA TYR A 126 -17.16 8.09 5.81
C TYR A 126 -16.53 6.82 5.26
N SER A 127 -17.33 5.78 5.04
CA SER A 127 -16.93 4.83 4.02
C SER A 127 -16.95 5.59 2.69
N VAL A 128 -15.94 5.39 1.86
CA VAL A 128 -15.95 5.89 0.47
C VAL A 128 -17.12 5.27 -0.31
N GLN A 129 -17.89 4.40 0.33
CA GLN A 129 -19.11 3.76 -0.15
C GLN A 129 -20.26 4.05 0.80
N GLU A 130 -21.28 4.68 0.22
CA GLU A 130 -22.61 4.90 0.75
C GLU A 130 -23.04 3.95 1.89
N LYS A 131 -23.33 4.58 3.05
CA LYS A 131 -24.32 4.15 4.07
C LYS A 131 -24.28 2.72 4.66
N LYS A 132 -23.29 1.93 4.45
CA LYS A 132 -23.10 0.69 5.18
C LYS A 132 -21.72 0.73 5.80
N ILE A 133 -21.64 0.63 7.12
CA ILE A 133 -20.45 0.09 7.77
C ILE A 133 -20.32 -1.29 7.16
N PRO A 134 -19.42 -1.52 6.18
CA PRO A 134 -19.27 -2.85 5.69
C PRO A 134 -18.65 -3.62 6.84
N PRO A 135 -19.16 -4.79 7.17
CA PRO A 135 -18.37 -5.75 7.87
C PRO A 135 -17.29 -6.20 6.88
N TYR A 136 -16.22 -5.42 6.71
CA TYR A 136 -15.01 -6.02 6.20
C TYR A 136 -14.48 -6.88 7.34
N PRO A 137 -14.60 -8.20 7.25
CA PRO A 137 -14.13 -9.10 8.32
C PRO A 137 -12.63 -8.97 8.55
N THR A 138 -11.96 -8.18 7.71
CA THR A 138 -10.52 -7.99 7.66
C THR A 138 -10.01 -6.70 8.31
N GLY A 139 -10.89 -5.87 8.90
CA GLY A 139 -10.51 -4.56 9.44
C GLY A 139 -10.05 -3.58 8.34
N ASP A 140 -9.42 -2.48 8.73
CA ASP A 140 -8.88 -1.50 7.79
C ASP A 140 -7.42 -1.80 7.41
N ARG A 141 -6.82 -0.97 6.57
CA ARG A 141 -5.41 -1.03 6.14
C ARG A 141 -4.53 -0.43 7.22
N LEU A 142 -4.00 -1.28 8.10
CA LEU A 142 -3.12 -0.90 9.20
C LEU A 142 -1.85 -0.21 8.72
N ALA A 143 -1.22 -0.76 7.69
CA ALA A 143 0.03 -0.25 7.14
C ALA A 143 0.14 -0.50 5.63
N THR A 144 1.02 0.24 4.99
CA THR A 144 1.36 0.08 3.58
C THR A 144 2.84 -0.28 3.43
N PHE A 145 3.11 -1.32 2.65
CA PHE A 145 4.44 -1.70 2.19
C PHE A 145 4.48 -1.59 0.68
N MET A 146 5.05 -0.49 0.18
CA MET A 146 5.11 -0.15 -1.23
C MET A 146 6.52 -0.38 -1.79
N MET A 147 6.63 -1.22 -2.80
CA MET A 147 7.90 -1.57 -3.45
C MET A 147 8.03 -0.82 -4.78
N TYR A 148 9.21 -0.30 -5.07
CA TYR A 148 9.55 0.24 -6.38
C TYR A 148 10.07 -0.87 -7.30
N LEU A 149 9.39 -1.08 -8.43
CA LEU A 149 9.76 -2.10 -9.41
C LEU A 149 10.59 -1.52 -10.57
N SER A 150 10.73 -0.20 -10.62
CA SER A 150 11.54 0.53 -11.61
C SER A 150 12.24 1.73 -10.99
N ASP A 151 13.32 2.14 -11.58
CA ASP A 151 13.84 3.49 -11.43
C ASP A 151 13.01 4.46 -12.26
N VAL A 152 13.05 5.76 -11.92
CA VAL A 152 12.39 6.82 -12.66
C VAL A 152 13.40 7.93 -12.94
N ALA A 153 13.59 8.27 -14.21
CA ALA A 153 14.62 9.22 -14.62
C ALA A 153 14.33 10.64 -14.10
N LYS A 154 13.06 11.10 -14.15
CA LYS A 154 12.63 12.40 -13.58
C LYS A 154 11.20 12.34 -13.06
N GLY A 155 10.97 12.95 -11.90
CA GLY A 155 9.66 12.97 -11.24
C GLY A 155 9.34 11.65 -10.53
N GLY A 156 8.07 11.35 -10.34
CA GLY A 156 7.56 10.08 -9.80
C GLY A 156 7.84 9.84 -8.33
N SER A 157 8.30 10.80 -7.54
CA SER A 157 8.49 10.64 -6.10
C SER A 157 7.19 10.25 -5.40
N THR A 158 7.30 9.52 -4.31
CA THR A 158 6.20 9.35 -3.36
C THR A 158 6.36 10.43 -2.31
N ALA A 159 5.37 11.32 -2.20
CA ALA A 159 5.42 12.48 -1.33
C ALA A 159 4.43 12.37 -0.17
N PHE A 160 4.85 12.80 1.01
CA PHE A 160 4.05 12.97 2.22
C PHE A 160 4.02 14.46 2.57
N PRO A 161 3.08 15.24 1.98
CA PRO A 161 3.14 16.70 2.01
C PRO A 161 3.01 17.28 3.43
N ARG A 162 2.28 16.62 4.33
CA ARG A 162 2.14 17.07 5.72
C ARG A 162 3.41 16.91 6.56
N LEU A 163 4.32 16.04 6.14
CA LEU A 163 5.59 15.77 6.81
C LEU A 163 6.78 16.35 6.04
N GLY A 164 6.56 16.97 4.88
CA GLY A 164 7.64 17.51 4.06
C GLY A 164 8.58 16.44 3.47
N VAL A 165 8.14 15.18 3.38
CA VAL A 165 8.96 14.06 2.91
C VAL A 165 8.63 13.74 1.46
N ALA A 166 9.66 13.48 0.65
CA ALA A 166 9.51 13.00 -0.73
C ALA A 166 10.59 11.95 -1.04
N ILE A 167 10.17 10.74 -1.37
CA ILE A 167 11.03 9.58 -1.59
C ILE A 167 11.11 9.29 -3.08
N LYS A 168 12.31 9.30 -3.64
CA LYS A 168 12.55 8.96 -5.04
C LYS A 168 12.44 7.46 -5.27
N PRO A 169 11.82 7.01 -6.37
CA PRO A 169 11.84 5.62 -6.77
C PRO A 169 13.26 5.10 -6.97
N GLN A 170 13.55 3.96 -6.35
CA GLN A 170 14.76 3.18 -6.54
C GLN A 170 14.36 1.73 -6.72
N LYS A 171 14.62 1.15 -7.88
CA LYS A 171 14.25 -0.23 -8.20
C LYS A 171 14.74 -1.21 -7.14
N GLY A 172 13.85 -2.07 -6.67
CA GLY A 172 14.14 -3.07 -5.63
C GLY A 172 14.07 -2.55 -4.20
N SER A 173 13.86 -1.24 -3.97
CA SER A 173 13.60 -0.70 -2.64
C SER A 173 12.11 -0.73 -2.29
N ALA A 174 11.79 -0.57 -1.00
CA ALA A 174 10.44 -0.44 -0.52
C ALA A 174 10.31 0.69 0.50
N VAL A 175 9.13 1.27 0.58
CA VAL A 175 8.75 2.24 1.62
C VAL A 175 7.66 1.62 2.47
N PHE A 176 7.77 1.79 3.78
CA PHE A 176 6.81 1.32 4.78
C PHE A 176 6.33 2.48 5.64
N TRP A 177 5.04 2.52 5.91
CA TRP A 177 4.42 3.44 6.87
C TRP A 177 3.16 2.83 7.47
N HIS A 178 2.82 3.25 8.69
CA HIS A 178 1.54 2.94 9.29
C HIS A 178 0.48 3.92 8.78
N ASN A 179 -0.68 3.41 8.42
CA ASN A 179 -1.83 4.22 8.00
C ASN A 179 -2.70 4.62 9.19
N LEU A 180 -2.67 3.79 10.23
CA LEU A 180 -3.47 3.96 11.42
C LEU A 180 -2.57 4.24 12.63
N LYS A 181 -3.08 5.05 13.54
CA LYS A 181 -2.55 5.18 14.90
C LYS A 181 -2.84 3.93 15.71
N ARG A 182 -2.21 3.77 16.86
CA ARG A 182 -2.51 2.67 17.80
C ARG A 182 -3.96 2.64 18.29
N SER A 183 -4.65 3.78 18.25
CA SER A 183 -6.10 3.89 18.53
C SER A 183 -7.00 3.32 17.42
N GLY A 184 -6.46 2.83 16.31
CA GLY A 184 -7.21 2.39 15.14
C GLY A 184 -7.70 3.54 14.25
N ARG A 185 -7.49 4.79 14.64
CA ARG A 185 -7.86 5.96 13.83
C ARG A 185 -6.84 6.19 12.72
N SER A 186 -7.32 6.68 11.57
CA SER A 186 -6.44 7.08 10.46
C SER A 186 -5.44 8.14 10.90
N ASP A 187 -4.16 7.91 10.60
CA ASP A 187 -3.14 8.93 10.79
C ASP A 187 -3.16 9.93 9.63
N MET A 188 -3.74 11.10 9.90
CA MET A 188 -3.91 12.14 8.88
C MET A 188 -2.57 12.72 8.39
N PHE A 189 -1.47 12.55 9.12
CA PHE A 189 -0.14 12.94 8.67
C PHE A 189 0.39 12.02 7.56
N MET A 190 -0.13 10.79 7.45
CA MET A 190 0.20 9.85 6.39
C MET A 190 -0.51 10.12 5.06
N LEU A 191 -1.11 11.32 4.90
CA LEU A 191 -1.57 11.81 3.59
C LEU A 191 -0.39 11.77 2.62
N HIS A 192 -0.51 11.00 1.53
CA HIS A 192 0.56 10.80 0.57
C HIS A 192 0.06 10.76 -0.86
N GLY A 193 0.98 10.95 -1.80
CA GLY A 193 0.65 10.94 -3.23
C GLY A 193 1.84 10.53 -4.11
N GLY A 194 1.53 10.20 -5.35
CA GLY A 194 2.52 9.96 -6.40
C GLY A 194 2.73 11.20 -7.25
N CYS A 195 3.88 11.84 -7.15
CA CYS A 195 4.22 12.98 -7.99
C CYS A 195 4.21 12.59 -9.47
N PRO A 196 3.92 13.53 -10.39
CA PRO A 196 3.93 13.27 -11.82
C PRO A 196 5.27 12.71 -12.31
N VAL A 197 5.19 11.68 -13.16
CA VAL A 197 6.36 11.18 -13.89
C VAL A 197 6.66 12.14 -15.04
N VAL A 198 7.84 12.71 -15.02
CA VAL A 198 8.29 13.66 -16.04
C VAL A 198 9.04 12.95 -17.18
N LEU A 199 9.85 11.94 -16.83
CA LEU A 199 10.61 11.16 -17.78
C LEU A 199 10.77 9.72 -17.28
N GLY A 200 10.46 8.76 -18.14
CA GLY A 200 10.49 7.33 -17.83
C GLY A 200 9.11 6.79 -17.48
N SER A 201 9.08 5.73 -16.67
CA SER A 201 7.85 5.07 -16.22
C SER A 201 8.05 4.57 -14.79
N LYS A 202 7.08 4.84 -13.92
CA LYS A 202 7.10 4.41 -12.52
C LYS A 202 6.26 3.14 -12.38
N TRP A 203 6.90 2.06 -11.95
CA TRP A 203 6.23 0.84 -11.57
C TRP A 203 6.37 0.64 -10.06
N VAL A 204 5.25 0.39 -9.39
CA VAL A 204 5.20 0.10 -7.96
C VAL A 204 4.33 -1.12 -7.69
N ALA A 205 4.60 -1.79 -6.58
CA ALA A 205 3.75 -2.84 -6.04
C ALA A 205 3.37 -2.49 -4.60
N ASN A 206 2.07 -2.38 -4.32
CA ASN A 206 1.54 -2.10 -2.99
C ASN A 206 1.05 -3.38 -2.33
N LYS A 207 1.55 -3.66 -1.15
CA LYS A 207 1.02 -4.67 -0.24
C LYS A 207 0.43 -3.96 0.97
N TRP A 208 -0.90 -3.93 1.05
CA TRP A 208 -1.60 -3.42 2.22
C TRP A 208 -1.70 -4.50 3.28
N ILE A 209 -1.42 -4.11 4.50
CA ILE A 209 -1.41 -4.94 5.70
C ILE A 209 -2.69 -4.65 6.46
N ARG A 210 -3.51 -5.69 6.69
CA ARG A 210 -4.84 -5.55 7.30
C ARG A 210 -4.77 -5.72 8.80
N GLU A 211 -5.70 -5.06 9.52
CA GLU A 211 -5.76 -5.11 10.99
C GLU A 211 -6.04 -6.50 11.51
N THR A 212 -7.07 -7.19 10.98
CA THR A 212 -7.57 -8.46 11.55
C THR A 212 -6.49 -9.54 11.59
N ALA A 213 -5.71 -9.67 10.52
CA ALA A 213 -4.60 -10.63 10.48
C ALA A 213 -3.46 -10.27 11.45
N ASN A 214 -3.45 -9.05 11.98
CA ASN A 214 -2.32 -8.49 12.74
C ASN A 214 -2.70 -7.96 14.12
N MET A 215 -3.95 -8.12 14.55
CA MET A 215 -4.46 -7.56 15.81
C MET A 215 -3.67 -7.98 17.06
N PHE A 216 -3.06 -9.17 17.04
CA PHE A 216 -2.24 -9.67 18.12
C PHE A 216 -0.77 -9.25 18.03
N HIS A 217 -0.33 -8.73 16.88
CA HIS A 217 1.02 -8.23 16.66
C HIS A 217 1.17 -6.74 17.01
N SER A 218 0.07 -6.01 16.97
CA SER A 218 0.04 -4.57 17.28
C SER A 218 -1.15 -4.27 18.18
N PRO A 219 -1.00 -4.44 19.51
CA PRO A 219 -2.09 -4.19 20.46
C PRO A 219 -2.52 -2.72 20.40
N CYS A 220 -3.83 -2.52 20.52
CA CYS A 220 -4.42 -1.18 20.57
C CYS A 220 -3.88 -0.37 21.76
N GLY A 221 -3.68 0.92 21.56
CA GLY A 221 -3.36 1.86 22.64
C GLY A 221 -4.63 2.37 23.31
N ASP A 222 -4.56 2.60 24.63
CA ASP A 222 -5.68 3.09 25.42
C ASP A 222 -5.98 4.58 25.20
N HIS A 223 -5.10 5.30 24.52
CA HIS A 223 -5.21 6.74 24.26
C HIS A 223 -5.51 7.04 22.79
N ILE A 224 -6.41 8.01 22.59
CA ILE A 224 -6.88 8.45 21.27
C ILE A 224 -5.75 9.04 20.41
N ASP A 225 -4.73 9.61 21.05
CA ASP A 225 -3.66 10.38 20.39
C ASP A 225 -2.33 9.61 20.21
N VAL A 226 -2.32 8.31 20.48
CA VAL A 226 -1.11 7.48 20.36
C VAL A 226 -1.19 6.54 19.18
#